data_2ddb57ed9b7a9839e7943fd2fafdc972
#
_entry.id   2ddb57ed9b7a9839e7943fd2fafdc972
#
_cell.length_a   1.000
_cell.length_b   1.000
_cell.length_c   1.000
_cell.angle_alpha   90.00
_cell.angle_beta   90.00
_cell.angle_gamma   90.00
#
_symmetry.space_group_name_H-M   'P 1'
#
loop_
_entity.id
_entity.type
_entity.pdbx_description
1 polymer ?
#
loop_
_entity_poly.entity_id
_entity_poly.type
_entity_poly.pdbx_seq_one_letter_code
_entity_poly.pdbx_strand_id
1 'polypeptide(L)'
;MYGQLIHFIKMKKTILIILSFPITLVLYILLFSGNIKYSEEIVINTNIDTVAVLFDNPYNMKEYMTETESYKLITGELREVGAKAEITVLMGENKIIMIEEIITNNLPEEKKVTYTADGVYNIVTNRLIKVSDTQTKFINEQEFEFGGYMKIIGFFMPSAFKQQSRVYLQNFKEFVENR
;
A
#
# COMPACT_ATOMS: atom_id res chain seq x y z
N MET A 1 -39.28 42.43 18.47
CA MET A 1 -38.58 42.56 17.16
C MET A 1 -37.06 42.44 17.28
N TYR A 2 -36.37 43.11 18.19
CA TYR A 2 -34.90 43.04 18.36
C TYR A 2 -34.38 41.66 18.75
N GLY A 3 -35.05 40.93 19.64
CA GLY A 3 -34.60 39.59 20.08
C GLY A 3 -34.62 38.53 18.96
N GLN A 4 -35.60 38.57 18.06
CA GLN A 4 -35.70 37.66 16.93
C GLN A 4 -34.59 37.93 15.90
N LEU A 5 -34.21 39.18 15.69
CA LEU A 5 -33.12 39.54 14.78
C LEU A 5 -31.76 39.05 15.29
N ILE A 6 -31.50 39.21 16.62
CA ILE A 6 -30.28 38.71 17.26
C ILE A 6 -30.21 37.19 17.17
N HIS A 7 -31.32 36.49 17.41
CA HIS A 7 -31.38 35.02 17.28
C HIS A 7 -31.10 34.56 15.85
N PHE A 8 -31.67 35.20 14.86
CA PHE A 8 -31.47 34.91 13.44
C PHE A 8 -30.01 35.14 13.00
N ILE A 9 -29.37 36.22 13.47
CA ILE A 9 -27.94 36.49 13.17
C ILE A 9 -27.05 35.44 13.83
N LYS A 10 -27.30 35.04 15.09
CA LYS A 10 -26.57 33.98 15.77
C LYS A 10 -26.70 32.64 15.03
N MET A 11 -27.93 32.28 14.66
CA MET A 11 -28.21 31.06 13.91
C MET A 11 -27.46 31.02 12.55
N LYS A 12 -27.45 32.10 11.77
CA LYS A 12 -26.69 32.20 10.51
C LYS A 12 -25.18 32.05 10.75
N LYS A 13 -24.62 32.68 11.79
CA LYS A 13 -23.20 32.53 12.14
C LYS A 13 -22.85 31.08 12.53
N THR A 14 -23.70 30.42 13.32
CA THR A 14 -23.52 29.02 13.71
C THR A 14 -23.57 28.10 12.49
N ILE A 15 -24.52 28.28 11.59
CA ILE A 15 -24.64 27.53 10.33
C ILE A 15 -23.38 27.75 9.47
N LEU A 16 -22.90 28.99 9.34
CA LEU A 16 -21.70 29.31 8.58
C LEU A 16 -20.45 28.61 9.15
N ILE A 17 -20.29 28.58 10.48
CA ILE A 17 -19.18 27.88 11.14
C ILE A 17 -19.27 26.37 10.92
N ILE A 18 -20.46 25.78 11.05
CA ILE A 18 -20.67 24.35 10.82
C ILE A 18 -20.35 23.97 9.37
N LEU A 19 -20.72 24.80 8.39
CA LEU A 19 -20.43 24.55 6.98
C LEU A 19 -18.96 24.81 6.61
N SER A 20 -18.27 25.74 7.28
CA SER A 20 -16.86 26.03 6.99
C SER A 20 -15.91 24.98 7.55
N PHE A 21 -16.28 24.29 8.63
CA PHE A 21 -15.42 23.30 9.29
C PHE A 21 -14.99 22.15 8.36
N PRO A 22 -15.91 21.42 7.66
CA PRO A 22 -15.51 20.34 6.77
C PRO A 22 -14.65 20.83 5.60
N ILE A 23 -14.92 22.02 5.07
CA ILE A 23 -14.11 22.60 3.99
C ILE A 23 -12.69 22.88 4.49
N THR A 24 -12.54 23.46 5.67
CA THR A 24 -11.24 23.75 6.27
C THR A 24 -10.47 22.47 6.57
N LEU A 25 -11.16 21.42 7.05
CA LEU A 25 -10.56 20.12 7.32
C LEU A 25 -10.06 19.47 6.03
N VAL A 26 -10.85 19.48 4.96
CA VAL A 26 -10.43 18.94 3.65
C VAL A 26 -9.22 19.69 3.12
N LEU A 27 -9.22 21.02 3.18
CA LEU A 27 -8.07 21.84 2.77
C LEU A 27 -6.82 21.52 3.60
N TYR A 28 -6.97 21.35 4.92
CA TYR A 28 -5.87 20.94 5.78
C TYR A 28 -5.29 19.58 5.37
N ILE A 29 -6.16 18.59 5.13
CA ILE A 29 -5.74 17.26 4.68
C ILE A 29 -4.98 17.35 3.35
N LEU A 30 -5.51 18.07 2.38
CA LEU A 30 -4.88 18.20 1.07
C LEU A 30 -3.52 18.91 1.12
N LEU A 31 -3.32 19.83 2.06
CA LEU A 31 -2.07 20.60 2.18
C LEU A 31 -1.02 19.90 3.05
N PHE A 32 -1.43 19.24 4.14
CA PHE A 32 -0.52 18.83 5.20
C PHE A 32 -0.47 17.31 5.47
N SER A 33 -1.32 16.50 4.82
CA SER A 33 -1.27 15.04 4.93
C SER A 33 -0.85 14.38 3.62
N GLY A 34 -0.60 13.08 3.67
CA GLY A 34 -0.36 12.31 2.44
C GLY A 34 0.72 11.23 2.58
N ASN A 35 1.31 11.04 3.74
CA ASN A 35 2.32 10.01 3.92
C ASN A 35 1.88 9.01 4.99
N ILE A 36 2.02 7.72 4.69
CA ILE A 36 1.82 6.64 5.65
C ILE A 36 3.05 5.74 5.61
N LYS A 37 3.59 5.41 6.80
CA LYS A 37 4.66 4.42 6.94
C LYS A 37 4.27 3.39 7.96
N TYR A 38 4.50 2.12 7.64
CA TYR A 38 4.33 1.02 8.57
C TYR A 38 5.18 -0.19 8.18
N SER A 39 5.31 -1.13 9.10
CA SER A 39 5.93 -2.42 8.88
C SER A 39 5.01 -3.52 9.39
N GLU A 40 4.93 -4.61 8.64
CA GLU A 40 4.28 -5.86 9.02
C GLU A 40 5.28 -6.99 8.87
N GLU A 41 5.17 -8.01 9.73
CA GLU A 41 6.04 -9.18 9.67
C GLU A 41 5.27 -10.47 9.91
N ILE A 42 5.80 -11.57 9.35
CA ILE A 42 5.26 -12.91 9.57
C ILE A 42 6.40 -13.93 9.61
N VAL A 43 6.22 -15.01 10.35
CA VAL A 43 7.12 -16.17 10.32
C VAL A 43 6.53 -17.25 9.43
N ILE A 44 7.32 -17.71 8.46
CA ILE A 44 7.01 -18.76 7.48
C ILE A 44 7.81 -20.02 7.85
N ASN A 45 7.16 -21.17 7.95
CA ASN A 45 7.78 -22.44 8.33
C ASN A 45 8.46 -23.10 7.11
N THR A 46 9.40 -22.39 6.51
CA THR A 46 10.17 -22.82 5.34
C THR A 46 11.55 -22.18 5.38
N ASN A 47 12.55 -22.83 4.81
CA ASN A 47 13.91 -22.29 4.74
C ASN A 47 13.98 -21.03 3.88
N ILE A 48 14.95 -20.17 4.17
CA ILE A 48 15.06 -18.83 3.56
C ILE A 48 15.28 -18.86 2.03
N ASP A 49 16.00 -19.82 1.54
CA ASP A 49 16.31 -19.91 0.10
C ASP A 49 15.04 -20.24 -0.71
N THR A 50 14.21 -21.15 -0.22
CA THR A 50 12.92 -21.48 -0.82
C THR A 50 11.98 -20.27 -0.79
N VAL A 51 11.89 -19.57 0.36
CA VAL A 51 11.07 -18.36 0.50
C VAL A 51 11.53 -17.29 -0.49
N ALA A 52 12.85 -17.06 -0.60
CA ALA A 52 13.42 -16.06 -1.50
C ALA A 52 13.10 -16.37 -2.97
N VAL A 53 13.32 -17.61 -3.42
CA VAL A 53 13.04 -18.05 -4.79
C VAL A 53 11.56 -17.90 -5.14
N LEU A 54 10.66 -18.30 -4.24
CA LEU A 54 9.21 -18.20 -4.48
C LEU A 54 8.73 -16.76 -4.50
N PHE A 55 9.28 -15.90 -3.63
CA PHE A 55 8.95 -14.48 -3.56
C PHE A 55 9.48 -13.70 -4.77
N ASP A 56 10.70 -14.03 -5.24
CA ASP A 56 11.34 -13.31 -6.34
C ASP A 56 10.68 -13.56 -7.69
N ASN A 57 9.91 -14.63 -7.83
CA ASN A 57 9.20 -14.94 -9.06
C ASN A 57 7.90 -14.13 -9.16
N PRO A 58 7.82 -13.10 -10.03
CA PRO A 58 6.64 -12.24 -10.11
C PRO A 58 5.38 -12.96 -10.60
N TYR A 59 5.52 -14.09 -11.29
CA TYR A 59 4.36 -14.88 -11.72
C TYR A 59 3.65 -15.59 -10.56
N ASN A 60 4.33 -15.74 -9.41
CA ASN A 60 3.71 -16.24 -8.18
C ASN A 60 2.83 -15.18 -7.48
N MET A 61 2.93 -13.90 -7.89
CA MET A 61 2.16 -12.81 -7.26
C MET A 61 0.67 -13.10 -7.19
N LYS A 62 0.10 -13.72 -8.20
CA LYS A 62 -1.32 -14.11 -8.25
C LYS A 62 -1.75 -15.08 -7.15
N GLU A 63 -0.82 -15.85 -6.60
CA GLU A 63 -1.11 -16.85 -5.58
C GLU A 63 -1.34 -16.23 -4.19
N TYR A 64 -0.76 -15.04 -3.95
CA TYR A 64 -0.87 -14.37 -2.65
C TYR A 64 -1.45 -12.95 -2.73
N MET A 65 -1.38 -12.28 -3.87
CA MET A 65 -2.11 -11.06 -4.20
C MET A 65 -3.23 -11.44 -5.17
N THR A 66 -4.28 -12.04 -4.64
CA THR A 66 -5.36 -12.69 -5.44
C THR A 66 -6.12 -11.74 -6.34
N GLU A 67 -6.06 -10.44 -6.05
CA GLU A 67 -6.64 -9.39 -6.89
C GLU A 67 -5.79 -9.08 -8.14
N THR A 68 -4.58 -9.65 -8.26
CA THR A 68 -3.71 -9.43 -9.43
C THR A 68 -4.24 -10.16 -10.66
N GLU A 69 -4.70 -9.40 -11.63
CA GLU A 69 -5.17 -9.93 -12.93
C GLU A 69 -3.99 -10.26 -13.85
N SER A 70 -3.01 -9.35 -13.95
CA SER A 70 -1.85 -9.54 -14.83
C SER A 70 -0.58 -8.88 -14.31
N TYR A 71 0.55 -9.46 -14.68
CA TYR A 71 1.90 -8.90 -14.55
C TYR A 71 2.54 -8.90 -15.94
N LYS A 72 2.98 -7.74 -16.44
CA LYS A 72 3.55 -7.58 -17.78
C LYS A 72 4.83 -6.76 -17.70
N LEU A 73 5.97 -7.36 -18.02
CA LEU A 73 7.23 -6.64 -18.15
C LEU A 73 7.15 -5.61 -19.27
N ILE A 74 7.52 -4.35 -18.99
CA ILE A 74 7.54 -3.23 -19.93
C ILE A 74 8.96 -2.97 -20.44
N THR A 75 9.91 -2.87 -19.50
CA THR A 75 11.32 -2.58 -19.81
C THR A 75 12.25 -3.31 -18.85
N GLY A 76 13.50 -3.53 -19.28
CA GLY A 76 14.52 -4.24 -18.51
C GLY A 76 14.37 -5.75 -18.60
N GLU A 77 15.08 -6.47 -17.74
CA GLU A 77 14.99 -7.91 -17.61
C GLU A 77 14.29 -8.32 -16.31
N LEU A 78 13.60 -9.44 -16.35
CA LEU A 78 12.79 -9.91 -15.23
C LEU A 78 13.66 -10.05 -13.97
N ARG A 79 13.22 -9.46 -12.85
CA ARG A 79 13.89 -9.47 -11.54
C ARG A 79 15.16 -8.60 -11.44
N GLU A 80 15.60 -7.97 -12.51
CA GLU A 80 16.76 -7.11 -12.53
C GLU A 80 16.43 -5.69 -12.02
N VAL A 81 17.41 -5.04 -11.39
CA VAL A 81 17.30 -3.64 -10.95
C VAL A 81 17.04 -2.74 -12.15
N GLY A 82 16.08 -1.83 -12.03
CA GLY A 82 15.61 -0.94 -13.10
C GLY A 82 14.55 -1.56 -14.02
N ALA A 83 14.24 -2.85 -13.89
CA ALA A 83 13.10 -3.44 -14.61
C ALA A 83 11.80 -2.79 -14.19
N LYS A 84 10.92 -2.55 -15.17
CA LYS A 84 9.57 -2.00 -14.96
C LYS A 84 8.52 -2.96 -15.48
N ALA A 85 7.47 -3.14 -14.72
CA ALA A 85 6.34 -3.96 -15.09
C ALA A 85 5.02 -3.23 -14.85
N GLU A 86 4.04 -3.50 -15.70
CA GLU A 86 2.66 -3.13 -15.50
C GLU A 86 1.94 -4.25 -14.75
N ILE A 87 1.30 -3.88 -13.66
CA ILE A 87 0.48 -4.78 -12.85
C ILE A 87 -0.95 -4.28 -12.90
N THR A 88 -1.86 -5.14 -13.31
CA THR A 88 -3.30 -4.86 -13.26
C THR A 88 -3.90 -5.55 -12.04
N VAL A 89 -4.55 -4.78 -11.18
CA VAL A 89 -5.22 -5.25 -9.96
C VAL A 89 -6.71 -4.97 -10.05
N LEU A 90 -7.53 -5.94 -9.65
CA LEU A 90 -8.99 -5.80 -9.58
C LEU A 90 -9.39 -5.35 -8.18
N MET A 91 -10.11 -4.24 -8.07
CA MET A 91 -10.74 -3.79 -6.83
C MET A 91 -12.26 -3.69 -7.03
N GLY A 92 -12.95 -4.79 -6.74
CA GLY A 92 -14.35 -4.94 -7.13
C GLY A 92 -14.50 -4.95 -8.64
N GLU A 93 -15.28 -4.03 -9.21
CA GLU A 93 -15.46 -3.89 -10.66
C GLU A 93 -14.40 -2.97 -11.32
N ASN A 94 -13.56 -2.31 -10.52
CA ASN A 94 -12.56 -1.37 -11.03
C ASN A 94 -11.23 -2.06 -11.28
N LYS A 95 -10.57 -1.68 -12.40
CA LYS A 95 -9.19 -2.05 -12.69
C LYS A 95 -8.26 -0.92 -12.28
N ILE A 96 -7.25 -1.24 -11.49
CA ILE A 96 -6.16 -0.33 -11.14
C ILE A 96 -4.92 -0.81 -11.86
N ILE A 97 -4.30 0.08 -12.61
CA ILE A 97 -3.02 -0.17 -13.27
C ILE A 97 -1.93 0.48 -12.43
N MET A 98 -0.93 -0.31 -12.06
CA MET A 98 0.25 0.14 -11.33
C MET A 98 1.50 -0.15 -12.14
N ILE A 99 2.48 0.74 -12.04
CA ILE A 99 3.83 0.48 -12.57
C ILE A 99 4.73 0.12 -11.41
N GLU A 100 5.25 -1.10 -11.44
CA GLU A 100 6.34 -1.55 -10.57
C GLU A 100 7.67 -1.16 -11.16
N GLU A 101 8.62 -0.72 -10.33
CA GLU A 101 10.03 -0.58 -10.67
C GLU A 101 10.90 -1.23 -9.59
N ILE A 102 11.83 -2.09 -9.98
CA ILE A 102 12.77 -2.73 -9.06
C ILE A 102 13.92 -1.78 -8.76
N ILE A 103 14.05 -1.38 -7.51
CA ILE A 103 15.10 -0.46 -7.03
C ILE A 103 16.31 -1.23 -6.49
N THR A 104 16.07 -2.32 -5.76
CA THR A 104 17.09 -3.22 -5.23
C THR A 104 16.57 -4.65 -5.29
N ASN A 105 17.41 -5.60 -5.65
CA ASN A 105 17.10 -7.02 -5.57
C ASN A 105 18.33 -7.81 -5.12
N ASN A 106 18.52 -7.86 -3.80
CA ASN A 106 19.60 -8.59 -3.11
C ASN A 106 18.99 -9.61 -2.13
N LEU A 107 17.94 -10.34 -2.56
CA LEU A 107 17.35 -11.36 -1.70
C LEU A 107 18.41 -12.41 -1.30
N PRO A 108 18.35 -12.90 -0.05
CA PRO A 108 17.29 -12.68 0.95
C PRO A 108 17.35 -11.37 1.75
N GLU A 109 18.47 -10.61 1.66
CA GLU A 109 18.71 -9.44 2.51
C GLU A 109 17.68 -8.34 2.26
N GLU A 110 17.45 -7.97 0.98
CA GLU A 110 16.52 -6.90 0.64
C GLU A 110 16.03 -7.00 -0.82
N LYS A 111 14.72 -6.84 -0.99
CA LYS A 111 14.13 -6.45 -2.28
C LYS A 111 13.30 -5.20 -2.07
N LYS A 112 13.68 -4.13 -2.77
CA LYS A 112 12.96 -2.85 -2.74
C LYS A 112 12.36 -2.59 -4.12
N VAL A 113 11.08 -2.28 -4.13
CA VAL A 113 10.34 -1.92 -5.34
C VAL A 113 9.54 -0.65 -5.09
N THR A 114 9.19 0.06 -6.16
CA THR A 114 8.22 1.14 -6.11
C THR A 114 7.01 0.77 -6.94
N TYR A 115 5.83 1.20 -6.48
CA TYR A 115 4.58 1.11 -7.23
C TYR A 115 4.03 2.51 -7.45
N THR A 116 3.73 2.84 -8.70
CA THR A 116 3.11 4.10 -9.08
C THR A 116 1.75 3.85 -9.69
N ALA A 117 0.72 4.45 -9.13
CA ALA A 117 -0.65 4.47 -9.65
C ALA A 117 -1.19 5.89 -9.57
N ASP A 118 -2.42 6.13 -10.09
CA ASP A 118 -3.04 7.45 -10.02
C ASP A 118 -3.19 7.94 -8.57
N GLY A 119 -2.48 9.03 -8.26
CA GLY A 119 -2.48 9.64 -6.93
C GLY A 119 -1.79 8.82 -5.83
N VAL A 120 -1.05 7.75 -6.17
CA VAL A 120 -0.33 6.90 -5.19
C VAL A 120 1.09 6.61 -5.68
N TYR A 121 2.05 6.90 -4.84
CA TYR A 121 3.42 6.40 -4.95
C TYR A 121 3.73 5.59 -3.69
N ASN A 122 4.18 4.34 -3.86
CA ASN A 122 4.45 3.45 -2.75
C ASN A 122 5.84 2.84 -2.89
N ILE A 123 6.65 2.94 -1.84
CA ILE A 123 7.93 2.25 -1.72
C ILE A 123 7.73 1.04 -0.81
N VAL A 124 8.06 -0.13 -1.32
CA VAL A 124 7.97 -1.39 -0.58
C VAL A 124 9.35 -1.97 -0.40
N THR A 125 9.75 -2.19 0.85
CA THR A 125 11.00 -2.85 1.20
C THR A 125 10.71 -4.19 1.88
N ASN A 126 11.16 -5.26 1.27
CA ASN A 126 10.99 -6.63 1.74
C ASN A 126 12.33 -7.20 2.20
N ARG A 127 12.36 -7.82 3.39
CA ARG A 127 13.55 -8.49 3.93
C ARG A 127 13.18 -9.87 4.44
N LEU A 128 14.05 -10.82 4.19
CA LEU A 128 13.94 -12.17 4.73
C LEU A 128 15.06 -12.39 5.75
N ILE A 129 14.71 -12.90 6.92
CA ILE A 129 15.65 -13.16 8.01
C ILE A 129 15.52 -14.63 8.40
N LYS A 130 16.64 -15.34 8.37
CA LYS A 130 16.70 -16.72 8.81
C LYS A 130 16.45 -16.78 10.34
N VAL A 131 15.39 -17.45 10.75
CA VAL A 131 15.08 -17.73 12.16
C VAL A 131 15.67 -19.07 12.58
N SER A 132 15.53 -20.09 11.72
CA SER A 132 16.14 -21.42 11.85
C SER A 132 16.37 -22.04 10.47
N ASP A 133 16.83 -23.28 10.39
CA ASP A 133 16.98 -23.98 9.10
C ASP A 133 15.63 -24.25 8.40
N THR A 134 14.52 -24.18 9.13
CA THR A 134 13.17 -24.44 8.63
C THR A 134 12.21 -23.29 8.85
N GLN A 135 12.71 -22.12 9.27
CA GLN A 135 11.86 -20.95 9.52
C GLN A 135 12.50 -19.67 9.04
N THR A 136 11.71 -18.84 8.37
CA THR A 136 12.08 -17.53 7.85
C THR A 136 11.12 -16.47 8.36
N LYS A 137 11.64 -15.37 8.86
CA LYS A 137 10.85 -14.16 9.13
C LYS A 137 10.84 -13.31 7.87
N PHE A 138 9.66 -12.96 7.40
CA PHE A 138 9.43 -12.02 6.32
C PHE A 138 8.98 -10.68 6.90
N ILE A 139 9.71 -9.61 6.59
CA ILE A 139 9.40 -8.22 6.96
C ILE A 139 9.02 -7.47 5.70
N ASN A 140 7.88 -6.79 5.74
CA ASN A 140 7.36 -5.94 4.68
C ASN A 140 7.17 -4.52 5.22
N GLU A 141 7.98 -3.59 4.75
CA GLU A 141 7.91 -2.16 5.09
C GLU A 141 7.26 -1.41 3.94
N GLN A 142 6.35 -0.52 4.26
CA GLN A 142 5.56 0.25 3.32
C GLN A 142 5.71 1.75 3.59
N GLU A 143 5.97 2.52 2.53
CA GLU A 143 6.00 3.98 2.57
C GLU A 143 5.13 4.51 1.45
N PHE A 144 3.93 5.00 1.80
CA PHE A 144 3.01 5.59 0.85
C PHE A 144 3.12 7.10 0.83
N GLU A 145 3.12 7.65 -0.39
CA GLU A 145 2.94 9.06 -0.67
C GLU A 145 1.67 9.22 -1.50
N PHE A 146 0.69 9.95 -0.95
CA PHE A 146 -0.58 10.18 -1.61
C PHE A 146 -0.64 11.57 -2.22
N GLY A 147 -1.17 11.65 -3.46
CA GLY A 147 -1.49 12.88 -4.19
C GLY A 147 -2.99 13.09 -4.35
N GLY A 148 -3.40 14.34 -4.61
CA GLY A 148 -4.78 14.66 -4.91
C GLY A 148 -5.80 14.15 -3.87
N TYR A 149 -6.89 13.56 -4.35
CA TYR A 149 -7.97 13.03 -3.49
C TYR A 149 -7.54 11.80 -2.67
N MET A 150 -6.49 11.08 -3.09
CA MET A 150 -5.95 9.93 -2.35
C MET A 150 -5.40 10.32 -0.97
N LYS A 151 -5.01 11.59 -0.76
CA LYS A 151 -4.66 12.11 0.57
C LYS A 151 -5.82 11.99 1.57
N ILE A 152 -7.04 12.19 1.11
CA ILE A 152 -8.25 12.09 1.95
C ILE A 152 -8.44 10.61 2.35
N ILE A 153 -8.31 9.69 1.39
CA ILE A 153 -8.43 8.25 1.66
C ILE A 153 -7.34 7.79 2.63
N GLY A 154 -6.07 8.15 2.36
CA GLY A 154 -4.95 7.82 3.23
C GLY A 154 -5.09 8.36 4.65
N PHE A 155 -5.67 9.56 4.81
CA PHE A 155 -5.90 10.17 6.11
C PHE A 155 -6.98 9.45 6.93
N PHE A 156 -8.12 9.11 6.32
CA PHE A 156 -9.23 8.48 7.02
C PHE A 156 -9.13 6.96 7.15
N MET A 157 -8.37 6.29 6.27
CA MET A 157 -8.32 4.83 6.20
C MET A 157 -6.89 4.25 6.24
N PRO A 158 -5.98 4.73 7.11
CA PRO A 158 -4.60 4.23 7.15
C PRO A 158 -4.54 2.75 7.54
N SER A 159 -5.48 2.29 8.38
CA SER A 159 -5.57 0.89 8.80
C SER A 159 -5.95 -0.07 7.67
N ALA A 160 -6.63 0.39 6.62
CA ALA A 160 -6.99 -0.44 5.48
C ALA A 160 -5.75 -0.88 4.69
N PHE A 161 -4.79 0.04 4.46
CA PHE A 161 -3.51 -0.28 3.81
C PHE A 161 -2.70 -1.29 4.62
N LYS A 162 -2.63 -1.09 5.94
CA LYS A 162 -1.95 -2.01 6.85
C LYS A 162 -2.59 -3.40 6.87
N GLN A 163 -3.93 -3.46 6.92
CA GLN A 163 -4.67 -4.72 6.88
C GLN A 163 -4.44 -5.46 5.56
N GLN A 164 -4.39 -4.76 4.42
CA GLN A 164 -4.12 -5.37 3.12
C GLN A 164 -2.74 -6.02 3.08
N SER A 165 -1.70 -5.36 3.61
CA SER A 165 -0.36 -5.95 3.70
C SER A 165 -0.33 -7.21 4.56
N ARG A 166 -1.08 -7.24 5.67
CA ARG A 166 -1.21 -8.46 6.50
C ARG A 166 -1.85 -9.60 5.73
N VAL A 167 -2.91 -9.31 4.97
CA VAL A 167 -3.56 -10.32 4.14
C VAL A 167 -2.59 -10.89 3.11
N TYR A 168 -1.81 -10.04 2.42
CA TYR A 168 -0.82 -10.51 1.44
C TYR A 168 0.28 -11.35 2.08
N LEU A 169 0.80 -10.95 3.25
CA LEU A 169 1.79 -11.73 3.98
C LEU A 169 1.22 -13.09 4.43
N GLN A 170 -0.01 -13.12 4.90
CA GLN A 170 -0.67 -14.36 5.30
C GLN A 170 -0.89 -15.30 4.12
N ASN A 171 -1.40 -14.78 3.01
CA ASN A 171 -1.60 -15.55 1.78
C ASN A 171 -0.26 -16.07 1.22
N PHE A 172 0.80 -15.23 1.26
CA PHE A 172 2.14 -15.65 0.85
C PHE A 172 2.69 -16.78 1.72
N LYS A 173 2.52 -16.69 3.05
CA LYS A 173 2.88 -17.76 3.97
C LYS A 173 2.16 -19.06 3.59
N GLU A 174 0.84 -19.01 3.42
CA GLU A 174 0.04 -20.19 3.04
C GLU A 174 0.48 -20.77 1.69
N PHE A 175 0.76 -19.93 0.70
CA PHE A 175 1.27 -20.34 -0.59
C PHE A 175 2.62 -21.07 -0.48
N VAL A 176 3.55 -20.56 0.34
CA VAL A 176 4.88 -21.15 0.51
C VAL A 176 4.81 -22.45 1.31
N GLU A 177 4.04 -22.50 2.39
CA GLU A 177 3.96 -23.66 3.29
C GLU A 177 3.18 -24.85 2.69
N ASN A 178 2.39 -24.61 1.64
CA ASN A 178 1.64 -25.66 0.92
C ASN A 178 2.38 -26.19 -0.33
N ARG A 179 3.64 -25.83 -0.53
CA ARG A 179 4.51 -26.31 -1.61
C ARG A 179 5.59 -27.25 -1.08
#